data_30713f7bab89da37d0d27aca230e32b0
#
_entry.id   30713f7bab89da37d0d27aca230e32b0
#
_cell.length_a   1.000
_cell.length_b   1.000
_cell.length_c   1.000
_cell.angle_alpha   90.00
_cell.angle_beta   90.00
_cell.angle_gamma   90.00
#
_symmetry.space_group_name_H-M   'P 1'
#
loop_
_entity.id
_entity.type
_entity.pdbx_description
1 polymer ?
#
loop_
_entity_poly.entity_id
_entity_poly.type
_entity_poly.pdbx_seq_one_letter_code
_entity_poly.pdbx_strand_id
1 'polypeptide(L)'
;MQVKRKPTSPGEILAEEFLKPLGMTQKELADHIGCDVKVINRIVNDRTAVTAEMAIKLAAAFRTTPQFWLNAQQAVNLYKALKKIRTRPKALVKAG
;
A
#
# COMPACT_ATOMS: atom_id res chain seq x y z
N MET A 1 7.09 6.73 -18.91
CA MET A 1 6.88 7.56 -17.73
C MET A 1 8.00 7.33 -16.74
N GLN A 2 8.62 8.38 -16.26
CA GLN A 2 9.66 8.28 -15.26
C GLN A 2 9.07 8.54 -13.88
N VAL A 3 9.38 7.65 -12.95
CA VAL A 3 8.99 7.84 -11.55
C VAL A 3 10.18 8.45 -10.84
N LYS A 4 10.08 9.74 -10.51
CA LYS A 4 11.18 10.48 -9.88
C LYS A 4 11.16 10.39 -8.36
N ARG A 5 10.04 10.11 -7.76
CA ARG A 5 9.87 10.04 -6.32
C ARG A 5 9.35 8.70 -5.89
N LYS A 6 9.82 8.27 -4.73
CA LYS A 6 9.22 7.12 -4.08
C LYS A 6 7.78 7.49 -3.69
N PRO A 7 6.78 6.74 -4.13
CA PRO A 7 5.40 7.00 -3.73
C PRO A 7 5.20 6.71 -2.24
N THR A 8 4.19 7.35 -1.65
CA THR A 8 3.83 7.08 -0.27
C THR A 8 3.28 5.67 -0.17
N SER A 9 3.85 4.88 0.73
CA SER A 9 3.45 3.49 0.90
C SER A 9 2.12 3.36 1.63
N PRO A 10 1.40 2.24 1.45
CA PRO A 10 0.19 1.98 2.24
C PRO A 10 0.45 2.02 3.74
N GLY A 11 1.62 1.53 4.17
CA GLY A 11 1.98 1.54 5.59
C GLY A 11 2.13 2.94 6.14
N GLU A 12 2.75 3.81 5.38
CA GLU A 12 2.91 5.21 5.76
C GLU A 12 1.56 5.92 5.80
N ILE A 13 0.71 5.68 4.80
CA ILE A 13 -0.65 6.22 4.77
C ILE A 13 -1.41 5.78 6.02
N LEU A 14 -1.36 4.48 6.32
CA LEU A 14 -2.06 3.92 7.48
C LEU A 14 -1.60 4.58 8.78
N ALA A 15 -0.30 4.70 8.98
CA ALA A 15 0.25 5.26 10.20
C ALA A 15 -0.01 6.75 10.32
N GLU A 16 0.31 7.52 9.27
CA GLU A 16 0.33 8.98 9.35
C GLU A 16 -1.03 9.62 9.12
N GLU A 17 -1.86 9.03 8.27
CA GLU A 17 -3.14 9.65 7.91
C GLU A 17 -4.33 9.08 8.66
N PHE A 18 -4.19 7.91 9.26
CA PHE A 18 -5.30 7.27 9.97
C PHE A 18 -5.00 6.99 11.43
N LEU A 19 -3.96 6.23 11.73
CA LEU A 19 -3.70 5.87 13.12
C LEU A 19 -3.36 7.06 14.00
N LYS A 20 -2.43 7.90 13.56
CA LYS A 20 -2.04 9.09 14.34
C LYS A 20 -3.18 10.09 14.55
N PRO A 21 -3.86 10.52 13.49
CA PRO A 21 -4.95 11.49 13.68
C PRO A 21 -6.09 10.96 14.55
N LEU A 22 -6.35 9.65 14.51
CA LEU A 22 -7.40 9.03 15.31
C LEU A 22 -6.94 8.67 16.72
N GLY A 23 -5.65 8.82 17.02
CA GLY A 23 -5.10 8.37 18.28
C GLY A 23 -5.27 6.88 18.50
N MET A 24 -5.26 6.10 17.42
CA MET A 24 -5.50 4.67 17.45
C MET A 24 -4.19 3.90 17.43
N THR A 25 -4.09 2.88 18.29
CA THR A 25 -2.91 2.00 18.28
C THR A 25 -3.07 0.92 17.23
N GLN A 26 -1.94 0.31 16.86
CA GLN A 26 -1.95 -0.82 15.94
C GLN A 26 -2.79 -1.97 16.48
N LYS A 27 -2.71 -2.21 17.80
CA LYS A 27 -3.48 -3.27 18.43
C LYS A 27 -4.98 -3.00 18.37
N GLU A 28 -5.38 -1.77 18.61
CA GLU A 28 -6.79 -1.40 18.50
C GLU A 28 -7.34 -1.64 17.10
N LEU A 29 -6.56 -1.27 16.08
CA LEU A 29 -6.97 -1.52 14.70
C LEU A 29 -7.04 -3.03 14.43
N ALA A 30 -6.01 -3.77 14.84
CA ALA A 30 -5.98 -5.21 14.61
C ALA A 30 -7.18 -5.90 15.26
N ASP A 31 -7.51 -5.53 16.48
CA ASP A 31 -8.67 -6.08 17.19
C ASP A 31 -9.96 -5.72 16.46
N HIS A 32 -10.05 -4.50 15.97
CA HIS A 32 -11.26 -4.02 15.29
C HIS A 32 -11.52 -4.77 13.98
N ILE A 33 -10.49 -4.99 13.18
CA ILE A 33 -10.66 -5.65 11.88
C ILE A 33 -10.45 -7.16 11.94
N GLY A 34 -10.12 -7.69 13.12
CA GLY A 34 -10.03 -9.13 13.31
C GLY A 34 -8.78 -9.77 12.73
N CYS A 35 -7.62 -9.16 12.94
CA CYS A 35 -6.36 -9.76 12.53
C CYS A 35 -5.32 -9.66 13.65
N ASP A 36 -4.20 -10.34 13.46
CA ASP A 36 -3.09 -10.28 14.41
C ASP A 36 -2.40 -8.92 14.30
N VAL A 37 -2.05 -8.33 15.43
CA VAL A 37 -1.35 -7.04 15.46
C VAL A 37 -0.03 -7.09 14.69
N LYS A 38 0.59 -8.25 14.58
CA LYS A 38 1.82 -8.42 13.79
C LYS A 38 1.61 -8.09 12.33
N VAL A 39 0.42 -8.39 11.79
CA VAL A 39 0.09 -8.06 10.41
C VAL A 39 0.06 -6.55 10.21
N ILE A 40 -0.60 -5.83 11.12
CA ILE A 40 -0.65 -4.36 11.06
C ILE A 40 0.75 -3.78 11.20
N ASN A 41 1.54 -4.30 12.14
CA ASN A 41 2.91 -3.83 12.33
C ASN A 41 3.76 -3.99 11.07
N ARG A 42 3.64 -5.12 10.38
CA ARG A 42 4.38 -5.36 9.14
C ARG A 42 3.95 -4.41 8.03
N ILE A 43 2.66 -4.13 7.93
CA ILE A 43 2.15 -3.18 6.93
C ILE A 43 2.70 -1.79 7.21
N VAL A 44 2.62 -1.32 8.45
CA VAL A 44 3.10 0.01 8.85
C VAL A 44 4.59 0.17 8.57
N ASN A 45 5.35 -0.91 8.71
CA ASN A 45 6.80 -0.88 8.48
C ASN A 45 7.20 -1.29 7.06
N ASP A 46 6.25 -1.37 6.14
CA ASP A 46 6.48 -1.72 4.73
C ASP A 46 7.16 -3.08 4.54
N ARG A 47 6.92 -4.00 5.47
CA ARG A 47 7.51 -5.35 5.41
C ARG A 47 6.62 -6.35 4.73
N THR A 48 5.36 -6.01 4.50
CA THR A 48 4.44 -6.85 3.76
C THR A 48 3.53 -5.98 2.92
N ALA A 49 3.05 -6.52 1.82
CA ALA A 49 2.14 -5.83 0.93
C ALA A 49 0.71 -5.86 1.48
N VAL A 50 -0.08 -4.86 1.11
CA VAL A 50 -1.51 -4.89 1.38
C VAL A 50 -2.16 -5.79 0.35
N THR A 51 -2.79 -6.87 0.82
CA THR A 51 -3.51 -7.81 -0.02
C THR A 51 -4.92 -7.29 -0.30
N ALA A 52 -5.61 -7.89 -1.25
CA ALA A 52 -7.00 -7.54 -1.56
C ALA A 52 -7.90 -7.67 -0.33
N GLU A 53 -7.73 -8.75 0.44
CA GLU A 53 -8.51 -8.95 1.65
C GLU A 53 -8.26 -7.84 2.68
N MET A 54 -6.99 -7.49 2.91
CA MET A 54 -6.65 -6.42 3.84
C MET A 54 -7.17 -5.07 3.35
N ALA A 55 -7.11 -4.83 2.04
CA ALA A 55 -7.63 -3.60 1.45
C ALA A 55 -9.13 -3.44 1.73
N ILE A 56 -9.88 -4.53 1.63
CA ILE A 56 -11.30 -4.51 1.95
C ILE A 56 -11.53 -4.16 3.42
N LYS A 57 -10.75 -4.75 4.31
CA LYS A 57 -10.88 -4.51 5.75
C LYS A 57 -10.52 -3.07 6.12
N LEU A 58 -9.44 -2.55 5.57
CA LEU A 58 -9.02 -1.17 5.82
C LEU A 58 -10.04 -0.18 5.24
N ALA A 59 -10.55 -0.47 4.04
CA ALA A 59 -11.54 0.37 3.40
C ALA A 59 -12.80 0.48 4.26
N ALA A 60 -13.26 -0.63 4.80
CA ALA A 60 -14.44 -0.66 5.66
C ALA A 60 -14.19 0.12 6.96
N ALA A 61 -13.01 -0.05 7.56
CA ALA A 61 -12.68 0.59 8.83
C ALA A 61 -12.57 2.10 8.70
N PHE A 62 -12.03 2.61 7.59
CA PHE A 62 -11.70 4.02 7.44
C PHE A 62 -12.53 4.75 6.39
N ARG A 63 -13.57 4.14 5.87
CA ARG A 63 -14.46 4.72 4.85
C ARG A 63 -13.70 5.16 3.61
N THR A 64 -12.78 4.33 3.18
CA THR A 64 -12.09 4.48 1.90
C THR A 64 -12.57 3.36 0.99
N THR A 65 -11.94 3.22 -0.17
CA THR A 65 -12.23 2.10 -1.07
C THR A 65 -11.10 1.10 -1.02
N PRO A 66 -11.36 -0.19 -1.30
CA PRO A 66 -10.25 -1.15 -1.42
C PRO A 66 -9.24 -0.71 -2.47
N GLN A 67 -9.71 -0.09 -3.55
CA GLN A 67 -8.86 0.37 -4.63
C GLN A 67 -7.87 1.44 -4.18
N PHE A 68 -8.26 2.28 -3.23
CA PHE A 68 -7.36 3.28 -2.65
C PHE A 68 -6.08 2.62 -2.10
N TRP A 69 -6.26 1.55 -1.32
CA TRP A 69 -5.14 0.84 -0.71
C TRP A 69 -4.33 0.04 -1.73
N LEU A 70 -5.04 -0.60 -2.67
CA LEU A 70 -4.37 -1.40 -3.70
C LEU A 70 -3.61 -0.52 -4.68
N ASN A 71 -4.12 0.65 -5.02
CA ASN A 71 -3.41 1.60 -5.87
C ASN A 71 -2.13 2.08 -5.20
N ALA A 72 -2.17 2.37 -3.90
CA ALA A 72 -0.99 2.78 -3.17
C ALA A 72 0.07 1.68 -3.15
N GLN A 73 -0.37 0.43 -2.95
CA GLN A 73 0.54 -0.72 -2.97
C GLN A 73 1.15 -0.91 -4.35
N GLN A 74 0.32 -0.81 -5.39
CA GLN A 74 0.79 -0.99 -6.76
C GLN A 74 1.79 0.09 -7.16
N ALA A 75 1.59 1.31 -6.72
CA ALA A 75 2.53 2.41 -7.00
C ALA A 75 3.92 2.10 -6.41
N VAL A 76 3.96 1.57 -5.20
CA VAL A 76 5.22 1.17 -4.57
C VAL A 76 5.85 0.02 -5.34
N ASN A 77 5.04 -0.98 -5.72
CA ASN A 77 5.54 -2.13 -6.47
C ASN A 77 6.14 -1.71 -7.80
N LEU A 78 5.45 -0.82 -8.51
CA LEU A 78 5.92 -0.32 -9.80
C LEU A 78 7.22 0.48 -9.65
N TYR A 79 7.28 1.33 -8.64
CA TYR A 79 8.48 2.11 -8.35
C TYR A 79 9.70 1.19 -8.15
N LYS A 80 9.53 0.14 -7.32
CA LYS A 80 10.61 -0.81 -7.06
C LYS A 80 11.01 -1.57 -8.31
N ALA A 81 10.02 -2.00 -9.09
CA ALA A 81 10.29 -2.73 -10.34
C ALA A 81 11.04 -1.87 -11.34
N LEU A 82 10.65 -0.60 -11.47
CA LEU A 82 11.32 0.33 -12.39
C LEU A 82 12.77 0.57 -12.00
N LYS A 83 13.10 0.51 -10.73
CA LYS A 83 14.48 0.64 -10.28
C LYS A 83 15.32 -0.59 -10.57
N LYS A 84 14.70 -1.76 -10.61
CA LYS A 84 15.42 -3.02 -10.86
C LYS A 84 15.62 -3.31 -12.32
N ILE A 85 14.66 -2.94 -13.17
CA ILE A 85 14.70 -3.28 -14.57
C ILE A 85 15.69 -2.37 -15.30
N ARG A 86 16.67 -2.95 -15.96
CA ARG A 86 17.71 -2.18 -16.66
C ARG A 86 17.38 -1.94 -18.11
N THR A 87 16.74 -2.92 -18.74
CA THR A 87 16.35 -2.81 -20.13
C THR A 87 14.90 -3.21 -20.28
N ARG A 88 14.22 -2.57 -21.19
CA ARG A 88 12.83 -2.92 -21.51
C ARG A 88 12.78 -3.48 -22.93
N PRO A 89 11.87 -4.41 -23.19
CA PRO A 89 11.69 -4.91 -24.54
C PRO A 89 11.34 -3.77 -25.48
N LYS A 90 11.76 -3.90 -26.72
CA LYS A 90 11.35 -2.97 -27.75
C LYS A 90 9.89 -3.24 -28.12
N ALA A 91 9.18 -2.18 -28.51
CA ALA A 91 7.81 -2.32 -28.94
C ALA A 91 7.73 -3.21 -30.16
N LEU A 92 6.77 -4.13 -30.17
CA LEU A 92 6.50 -5.00 -31.30
C LEU A 92 5.49 -4.38 -32.25
N VAL A 93 4.82 -3.31 -31.81
CA VAL A 93 3.80 -2.61 -32.59
C VAL A 93 4.15 -1.14 -32.64
N LYS A 94 3.71 -0.44 -33.70
CA LYS A 94 3.91 0.98 -33.78
C LYS A 94 2.97 1.71 -32.84
N ALA A 95 3.46 2.81 -32.25
CA ALA A 95 2.60 3.69 -31.48
C ALA A 95 1.54 4.25 -32.41
N GLY A 96 0.30 4.04 -32.06
CA GLY A 96 -0.82 4.44 -32.90
C GLY A 96 -1.37 5.78 -32.55
#